data_cc6ea34ef55c812f7e6e0a47231af250
#
_entry.id   cc6ea34ef55c812f7e6e0a47231af250
#
_cell.length_a   1.000
_cell.length_b   1.000
_cell.length_c   1.000
_cell.angle_alpha   90.00
_cell.angle_beta   90.00
_cell.angle_gamma   90.00
#
_symmetry.space_group_name_H-M   'P 1'
#
loop_
_entity.id
_entity.type
_entity.pdbx_description
1 polymer ?
#
loop_
_entity_poly.entity_id
_entity_poly.type
_entity_poly.pdbx_seq_one_letter_code
_entity_poly.pdbx_strand_id
1 'polypeptide(L)'
;YLGRVFQDPMLGTAANMEIEENLAMAMRRGRKRGLSWHIQPAERKIYREKLALLDLGLENRMNAKVGLLSGGQRQALTLLMATLQKPKLLLLDEHTAALDPKTAKKVLELTEEFVSRDNLTTFMVTHNMKDAIRYGNRLIMMMEGRIVFDVRGEEKKNLKVEDLLAKFSIAGEVNDRMILG
;
A
#
# COMPACT_ATOMS: atom_id res chain seq x y z
N TYR A 1 16.35 -1.31 2.06
CA TYR A 1 15.39 -0.33 1.58
C TYR A 1 13.97 -0.74 1.98
N LEU A 2 13.22 0.18 2.56
CA LEU A 2 11.81 0.02 2.95
C LEU A 2 10.93 0.80 1.96
N GLY A 3 9.83 0.20 1.51
CA GLY A 3 8.74 0.86 0.83
C GLY A 3 7.65 1.19 1.85
N ARG A 4 7.04 2.38 1.76
CA ARG A 4 5.88 2.72 2.58
C ARG A 4 4.83 3.42 1.73
N VAL A 5 3.59 3.01 1.92
CA VAL A 5 2.39 3.66 1.37
C VAL A 5 1.56 4.15 2.55
N PHE A 6 1.22 5.42 2.54
CA PHE A 6 0.49 6.09 3.62
C PHE A 6 -1.01 6.03 3.37
N GLN A 7 -1.79 6.26 4.41
CA GLN A 7 -3.25 6.42 4.32
C GLN A 7 -3.61 7.64 3.44
N ASP A 8 -2.92 8.77 3.65
CA ASP A 8 -3.07 9.96 2.79
C ASP A 8 -2.11 9.85 1.59
N PRO A 9 -2.64 9.71 0.36
CA PRO A 9 -1.80 9.63 -0.84
C PRO A 9 -0.99 10.90 -1.13
N MET A 10 -1.32 12.03 -0.49
CA MET A 10 -0.55 13.27 -0.60
C MET A 10 0.84 13.15 0.01
N LEU A 11 0.98 12.35 1.09
CA LEU A 11 2.26 12.20 1.80
C LEU A 11 3.30 11.40 1.01
N GLY A 12 2.87 10.61 0.03
CA GLY A 12 3.74 9.77 -0.79
C GLY A 12 4.23 10.42 -2.08
N THR A 13 3.74 11.63 -2.43
CA THR A 13 3.95 12.26 -3.74
C THR A 13 4.26 13.75 -3.64
N ALA A 14 4.97 14.28 -4.62
CA ALA A 14 5.16 15.72 -4.82
C ALA A 14 4.05 16.26 -5.76
N ALA A 15 2.98 16.81 -5.18
CA ALA A 15 1.77 17.20 -5.90
C ALA A 15 2.00 18.22 -7.03
N ASN A 16 2.96 19.14 -6.87
CA ASN A 16 3.29 20.18 -7.85
C ASN A 16 4.22 19.69 -8.97
N MET A 17 4.76 18.49 -8.87
CA MET A 17 5.62 17.88 -9.86
C MET A 17 4.82 16.96 -10.78
N GLU A 18 5.38 16.71 -11.97
CA GLU A 18 4.80 15.80 -12.96
C GLU A 18 4.88 14.33 -12.50
N ILE A 19 4.05 13.48 -13.10
CA ILE A 19 4.05 12.04 -12.82
C ILE A 19 5.44 11.45 -13.11
N GLU A 20 6.05 11.78 -14.26
CA GLU A 20 7.37 11.29 -14.62
C GLU A 20 8.48 11.76 -13.66
N GLU A 21 8.38 12.99 -13.12
CA GLU A 21 9.33 13.50 -12.15
C GLU A 21 9.23 12.75 -10.81
N ASN A 22 8.01 12.46 -10.34
CA ASN A 22 7.76 11.65 -9.16
C ASN A 22 8.34 10.23 -9.32
N LEU A 23 8.14 9.60 -10.49
CA LEU A 23 8.74 8.30 -10.79
C LEU A 23 10.25 8.35 -10.86
N ALA A 24 10.83 9.41 -11.46
CA ALA A 24 12.27 9.60 -11.51
C ALA A 24 12.89 9.70 -10.11
N MET A 25 12.25 10.43 -9.19
CA MET A 25 12.69 10.50 -7.79
C MET A 25 12.63 9.11 -7.12
N ALA A 26 11.54 8.36 -7.32
CA ALA A 26 11.39 7.03 -6.77
C ALA A 26 12.42 6.04 -7.31
N MET A 27 12.68 6.04 -8.63
CA MET A 27 13.66 5.18 -9.30
C MET A 27 15.11 5.49 -8.91
N ARG A 28 15.40 6.73 -8.54
CA ARG A 28 16.74 7.18 -8.15
C ARG A 28 16.99 7.11 -6.64
N ARG A 29 16.01 6.66 -5.86
CA ARG A 29 16.13 6.54 -4.40
C ARG A 29 17.28 5.61 -4.04
N GLY A 30 18.19 6.08 -3.16
CA GLY A 30 19.35 5.29 -2.72
C GLY A 30 20.48 5.14 -3.74
N ARG A 31 20.38 5.71 -4.93
CA ARG A 31 21.45 5.71 -5.93
C ARG A 31 22.30 6.98 -5.83
N LYS A 32 23.58 6.86 -6.15
CA LYS A 32 24.45 8.05 -6.31
C LYS A 32 23.91 8.90 -7.46
N ARG A 33 23.72 10.18 -7.20
CA ARG A 33 23.24 11.14 -8.21
C ARG A 33 24.43 11.62 -9.04
N GLY A 34 24.33 11.47 -10.37
CA GLY A 34 25.21 12.16 -11.32
C GLY A 34 24.66 13.56 -11.64
N LEU A 35 25.35 14.30 -12.49
CA LEU A 35 24.97 15.63 -12.99
C LEU A 35 23.91 15.59 -14.12
N SER A 36 23.10 14.53 -14.19
CA SER A 36 22.00 14.44 -15.18
C SER A 36 20.82 15.29 -14.76
N TRP A 37 20.54 16.32 -15.53
CA TRP A 37 19.52 17.35 -15.25
C TRP A 37 18.11 17.01 -15.78
N HIS A 38 17.95 15.96 -16.56
CA HIS A 38 16.68 15.63 -17.20
C HIS A 38 16.40 14.14 -17.21
N ILE A 39 15.13 13.80 -17.46
CA ILE A 39 14.67 12.42 -17.63
C ILE A 39 15.00 11.99 -19.06
N GLN A 40 15.78 10.94 -19.19
CA GLN A 40 16.21 10.41 -20.49
C GLN A 40 15.03 9.74 -21.23
N PRO A 41 15.01 9.74 -22.58
CA PRO A 41 13.97 9.04 -23.35
C PRO A 41 13.83 7.56 -22.97
N ALA A 42 14.93 6.89 -22.66
CA ALA A 42 14.91 5.50 -22.19
C ALA A 42 14.22 5.34 -20.84
N GLU A 43 14.41 6.28 -19.91
CA GLU A 43 13.71 6.28 -18.61
C GLU A 43 12.20 6.50 -18.82
N ARG A 44 11.80 7.43 -19.71
CA ARG A 44 10.39 7.69 -20.05
C ARG A 44 9.69 6.45 -20.58
N LYS A 45 10.37 5.65 -21.41
CA LYS A 45 9.82 4.39 -21.89
C LYS A 45 9.54 3.44 -20.74
N ILE A 46 10.48 3.27 -19.82
CA ILE A 46 10.33 2.44 -18.62
C ILE A 46 9.15 2.94 -17.75
N TYR A 47 9.06 4.26 -17.53
CA TYR A 47 7.97 4.83 -16.74
C TYR A 47 6.61 4.58 -17.36
N ARG A 48 6.49 4.73 -18.67
CA ARG A 48 5.26 4.43 -19.42
C ARG A 48 4.84 2.98 -19.26
N GLU A 49 5.77 2.05 -19.42
CA GLU A 49 5.53 0.61 -19.24
C GLU A 49 5.08 0.28 -17.81
N LYS A 50 5.70 0.92 -16.81
CA LYS A 50 5.31 0.74 -15.40
C LYS A 50 3.95 1.34 -15.07
N LEU A 51 3.63 2.52 -15.60
CA LEU A 51 2.33 3.16 -15.43
C LEU A 51 1.21 2.37 -16.09
N ALA A 52 1.45 1.76 -17.25
CA ALA A 52 0.47 0.92 -17.93
C ALA A 52 0.00 -0.27 -17.08
N LEU A 53 0.85 -0.77 -16.15
CA LEU A 53 0.45 -1.83 -15.20
C LEU A 53 -0.68 -1.40 -14.26
N LEU A 54 -0.85 -0.10 -14.04
CA LEU A 54 -1.91 0.41 -13.18
C LEU A 54 -3.30 0.34 -13.83
N ASP A 55 -3.36 0.31 -15.18
CA ASP A 55 -4.60 0.31 -15.94
C ASP A 55 -5.52 1.50 -15.57
N LEU A 56 -4.91 2.71 -15.47
CA LEU A 56 -5.56 3.96 -15.08
C LEU A 56 -5.34 5.11 -16.08
N GLY A 57 -4.76 4.79 -17.25
CA GLY A 57 -4.47 5.77 -18.32
C GLY A 57 -3.35 6.77 -17.99
N LEU A 58 -2.58 6.54 -16.92
CA LEU A 58 -1.53 7.46 -16.48
C LEU A 58 -0.31 7.44 -17.40
N GLU A 59 -0.08 6.37 -18.14
CA GLU A 59 0.97 6.22 -19.14
C GLU A 59 0.85 7.23 -20.29
N ASN A 60 -0.35 7.75 -20.51
CA ASN A 60 -0.64 8.76 -21.52
C ASN A 60 -0.62 10.21 -20.96
N ARG A 61 -0.40 10.37 -19.66
CA ARG A 61 -0.47 11.65 -18.94
C ARG A 61 0.77 11.92 -18.09
N MET A 62 1.94 11.43 -18.47
CA MET A 62 3.17 11.51 -17.67
C MET A 62 3.60 12.93 -17.30
N ASN A 63 3.25 13.92 -18.16
CA ASN A 63 3.53 15.34 -17.93
C ASN A 63 2.43 16.07 -17.11
N ALA A 64 1.37 15.35 -16.69
CA ALA A 64 0.38 15.93 -15.80
C ALA A 64 0.93 16.04 -14.37
N LYS A 65 0.60 17.14 -13.67
CA LYS A 65 0.93 17.29 -12.26
C LYS A 65 0.18 16.27 -11.42
N VAL A 66 0.87 15.65 -10.47
CA VAL A 66 0.28 14.64 -9.58
C VAL A 66 -0.89 15.22 -8.76
N GLY A 67 -0.87 16.51 -8.45
CA GLY A 67 -1.98 17.21 -7.78
C GLY A 67 -3.32 17.14 -8.52
N LEU A 68 -3.32 16.92 -9.84
CA LEU A 68 -4.51 16.80 -10.68
C LEU A 68 -5.10 15.38 -10.76
N LEU A 69 -4.45 14.40 -10.13
CA LEU A 69 -4.91 13.03 -10.09
C LEU A 69 -6.04 12.85 -9.07
N SER A 70 -6.97 11.93 -9.36
CA SER A 70 -7.93 11.47 -8.34
C SER A 70 -7.20 10.80 -7.17
N GLY A 71 -7.86 10.70 -6.02
CA GLY A 71 -7.29 10.02 -4.84
C GLY A 71 -6.79 8.60 -5.16
N GLY A 72 -7.59 7.82 -5.88
CA GLY A 72 -7.23 6.45 -6.28
C GLY A 72 -6.08 6.38 -7.28
N GLN A 73 -6.06 7.26 -8.29
CA GLN A 73 -4.94 7.35 -9.23
C GLN A 73 -3.64 7.70 -8.50
N ARG A 74 -3.69 8.62 -7.55
CA ARG A 74 -2.53 9.02 -6.76
C ARG A 74 -2.09 7.89 -5.84
N GLN A 75 -3.01 7.17 -5.20
CA GLN A 75 -2.69 6.02 -4.36
C GLN A 75 -2.05 4.89 -5.15
N ALA A 76 -2.58 4.56 -6.33
CA ALA A 76 -1.96 3.58 -7.23
C ALA A 76 -0.55 4.01 -7.68
N LEU A 77 -0.36 5.30 -7.99
CA LEU A 77 0.96 5.86 -8.30
C LEU A 77 1.92 5.72 -7.10
N THR A 78 1.46 6.04 -5.87
CA THR A 78 2.26 5.91 -4.65
C THR A 78 2.68 4.45 -4.41
N LEU A 79 1.75 3.50 -4.60
CA LEU A 79 2.03 2.07 -4.51
C LEU A 79 3.09 1.64 -5.54
N LEU A 80 2.93 2.05 -6.80
CA LEU A 80 3.92 1.81 -7.84
C LEU A 80 5.29 2.36 -7.45
N MET A 81 5.36 3.63 -7.00
CA MET A 81 6.61 4.27 -6.58
C MET A 81 7.28 3.55 -5.40
N ALA A 82 6.50 3.03 -4.45
CA ALA A 82 7.01 2.28 -3.30
C ALA A 82 7.61 0.92 -3.70
N THR A 83 7.14 0.32 -4.80
CA THR A 83 7.53 -1.01 -5.27
C THR A 83 8.55 -1.01 -6.41
N LEU A 84 8.80 0.13 -7.08
CA LEU A 84 9.70 0.24 -8.24
C LEU A 84 11.09 -0.38 -8.03
N GLN A 85 11.64 -0.30 -6.82
CA GLN A 85 12.98 -0.80 -6.48
C GLN A 85 12.94 -2.06 -5.61
N LYS A 86 11.85 -2.83 -5.66
CA LYS A 86 11.68 -4.08 -4.91
C LYS A 86 12.15 -3.95 -3.46
N PRO A 87 11.39 -3.30 -2.59
CA PRO A 87 11.78 -3.11 -1.20
C PRO A 87 11.92 -4.46 -0.47
N LYS A 88 12.80 -4.52 0.54
CA LYS A 88 12.90 -5.70 1.41
C LYS A 88 11.67 -5.86 2.31
N LEU A 89 11.00 -4.75 2.62
CA LEU A 89 9.75 -4.72 3.36
C LEU A 89 8.87 -3.61 2.79
N LEU A 90 7.63 -3.93 2.46
CA LEU A 90 6.58 -2.99 2.07
C LEU A 90 5.63 -2.77 3.25
N LEU A 91 5.49 -1.53 3.69
CA LEU A 91 4.56 -1.12 4.73
C LEU A 91 3.36 -0.43 4.08
N LEU A 92 2.17 -0.94 4.33
CA LEU A 92 0.90 -0.42 3.83
C LEU A 92 0.05 0.03 5.02
N ASP A 93 -0.12 1.34 5.17
CA ASP A 93 -0.76 1.95 6.32
C ASP A 93 -2.14 2.46 5.93
N GLU A 94 -3.17 1.64 6.16
CA GLU A 94 -4.58 1.92 5.79
C GLU A 94 -4.74 2.52 4.38
N HIS A 95 -3.95 2.07 3.44
CA HIS A 95 -3.72 2.69 2.14
C HIS A 95 -4.95 2.75 1.21
N THR A 96 -6.10 2.23 1.63
CA THR A 96 -7.36 2.28 0.89
C THR A 96 -8.50 2.96 1.66
N ALA A 97 -8.26 3.38 2.92
CA ALA A 97 -9.32 3.88 3.79
C ALA A 97 -9.97 5.18 3.29
N ALA A 98 -9.20 6.03 2.61
CA ALA A 98 -9.69 7.32 2.07
C ALA A 98 -10.28 7.23 0.66
N LEU A 99 -10.46 6.01 0.11
CA LEU A 99 -10.94 5.78 -1.25
C LEU A 99 -12.38 5.30 -1.27
N ASP A 100 -13.10 5.58 -2.36
CA ASP A 100 -14.39 4.97 -2.61
C ASP A 100 -14.25 3.44 -2.83
N PRO A 101 -15.30 2.64 -2.58
CA PRO A 101 -15.21 1.18 -2.57
C PRO A 101 -14.70 0.56 -3.88
N LYS A 102 -15.06 1.14 -5.03
CA LYS A 102 -14.62 0.65 -6.35
C LYS A 102 -13.12 0.88 -6.54
N THR A 103 -12.67 2.05 -6.20
CA THR A 103 -11.26 2.44 -6.31
C THR A 103 -10.40 1.70 -5.27
N ALA A 104 -10.87 1.56 -4.05
CA ALA A 104 -10.22 0.77 -3.00
C ALA A 104 -9.97 -0.68 -3.46
N LYS A 105 -10.98 -1.32 -4.06
CA LYS A 105 -10.86 -2.67 -4.62
C LYS A 105 -9.78 -2.74 -5.68
N LYS A 106 -9.73 -1.79 -6.63
CA LYS A 106 -8.69 -1.75 -7.69
C LYS A 106 -7.30 -1.60 -7.10
N VAL A 107 -7.11 -0.73 -6.09
CA VAL A 107 -5.82 -0.53 -5.42
C VAL A 107 -5.38 -1.80 -4.67
N LEU A 108 -6.30 -2.50 -4.01
CA LEU A 108 -6.02 -3.78 -3.34
C LEU A 108 -5.61 -4.88 -4.34
N GLU A 109 -6.29 -4.97 -5.50
CA GLU A 109 -5.93 -5.90 -6.58
C GLU A 109 -4.52 -5.61 -7.11
N LEU A 110 -4.18 -4.35 -7.37
CA LEU A 110 -2.83 -3.93 -7.75
C LEU A 110 -1.79 -4.25 -6.67
N THR A 111 -2.15 -4.08 -5.39
CA THR A 111 -1.29 -4.42 -4.25
C THR A 111 -0.97 -5.91 -4.26
N GLU A 112 -1.98 -6.76 -4.41
CA GLU A 112 -1.82 -8.22 -4.46
C GLU A 112 -0.95 -8.64 -5.65
N GLU A 113 -1.18 -8.05 -6.83
CA GLU A 113 -0.39 -8.30 -8.02
C GLU A 113 1.08 -7.95 -7.82
N PHE A 114 1.39 -6.74 -7.31
CA PHE A 114 2.78 -6.30 -7.12
C PHE A 114 3.50 -7.10 -6.03
N VAL A 115 2.81 -7.41 -4.93
CA VAL A 115 3.36 -8.23 -3.85
C VAL A 115 3.68 -9.64 -4.34
N SER A 116 2.77 -10.28 -5.08
CA SER A 116 2.93 -11.63 -5.60
C SER A 116 4.00 -11.70 -6.69
N ARG A 117 3.94 -10.79 -7.67
CA ARG A 117 4.88 -10.76 -8.80
C ARG A 117 6.33 -10.60 -8.35
N ASP A 118 6.57 -9.73 -7.38
CA ASP A 118 7.91 -9.41 -6.91
C ASP A 118 8.30 -10.15 -5.61
N ASN A 119 7.42 -11.03 -5.11
CA ASN A 119 7.55 -11.81 -3.87
C ASN A 119 7.95 -10.92 -2.67
N LEU A 120 7.21 -9.83 -2.47
CA LEU A 120 7.55 -8.82 -1.46
C LEU A 120 7.10 -9.26 -0.07
N THR A 121 7.99 -9.14 0.92
CA THR A 121 7.58 -9.16 2.33
C THR A 121 6.75 -7.91 2.61
N THR A 122 5.49 -8.08 3.00
CA THR A 122 4.54 -6.98 3.17
C THR A 122 3.88 -7.01 4.53
N PHE A 123 3.78 -5.85 5.17
CA PHE A 123 3.01 -5.63 6.37
C PHE A 123 1.90 -4.60 6.08
N MET A 124 0.65 -5.06 6.13
CA MET A 124 -0.51 -4.24 5.84
C MET A 124 -1.32 -3.98 7.12
N VAL A 125 -1.54 -2.72 7.45
CA VAL A 125 -2.46 -2.28 8.48
C VAL A 125 -3.80 -1.94 7.84
N THR A 126 -4.88 -2.46 8.38
CA THR A 126 -6.25 -2.16 7.95
C THR A 126 -7.23 -2.31 9.11
N HIS A 127 -8.26 -1.49 9.13
CA HIS A 127 -9.42 -1.66 10.01
C HIS A 127 -10.55 -2.47 9.36
N ASN A 128 -10.42 -2.81 8.07
CA ASN A 128 -11.40 -3.63 7.35
C ASN A 128 -11.13 -5.12 7.59
N MET A 129 -11.98 -5.77 8.37
CA MET A 129 -11.82 -7.18 8.73
C MET A 129 -11.89 -8.11 7.52
N LYS A 130 -12.71 -7.80 6.51
CA LYS A 130 -12.79 -8.60 5.27
C LYS A 130 -11.48 -8.58 4.52
N ASP A 131 -10.84 -7.42 4.43
CA ASP A 131 -9.55 -7.26 3.78
C ASP A 131 -8.45 -7.95 4.59
N ALA A 132 -8.46 -7.84 5.92
CA ALA A 132 -7.51 -8.52 6.81
C ALA A 132 -7.57 -10.06 6.67
N ILE A 133 -8.78 -10.62 6.51
CA ILE A 133 -8.97 -12.06 6.28
C ILE A 133 -8.48 -12.45 4.88
N ARG A 134 -8.84 -11.65 3.86
CA ARG A 134 -8.60 -11.97 2.45
C ARG A 134 -7.11 -11.91 2.08
N TYR A 135 -6.43 -10.81 2.47
CA TYR A 135 -5.06 -10.54 2.02
C TYR A 135 -3.99 -11.07 2.97
N GLY A 136 -2.84 -11.46 2.42
CA GLY A 136 -1.70 -11.97 3.17
C GLY A 136 -1.89 -13.40 3.72
N ASN A 137 -0.81 -13.96 4.26
CA ASN A 137 -0.74 -15.34 4.77
C ASN A 137 -0.76 -15.44 6.30
N ARG A 138 -0.70 -14.30 7.01
CA ARG A 138 -0.77 -14.19 8.47
C ARG A 138 -1.65 -13.00 8.84
N LEU A 139 -2.47 -13.14 9.86
CA LEU A 139 -3.30 -12.08 10.43
C LEU A 139 -2.93 -11.90 11.89
N ILE A 140 -2.65 -10.64 12.25
CA ILE A 140 -2.34 -10.24 13.61
C ILE A 140 -3.37 -9.19 14.02
N MET A 141 -4.03 -9.40 15.17
CA MET A 141 -4.92 -8.40 15.77
C MET A 141 -4.22 -7.78 16.95
N MET A 142 -4.25 -6.45 16.99
CA MET A 142 -3.64 -5.68 18.05
C MET A 142 -4.70 -4.88 18.80
N MET A 143 -4.56 -4.80 20.12
CA MET A 143 -5.36 -3.96 21.00
C MET A 143 -4.42 -3.37 22.07
N GLU A 144 -4.48 -2.07 22.28
CA GLU A 144 -3.69 -1.33 23.28
C GLU A 144 -2.19 -1.67 23.27
N GLY A 145 -1.62 -1.76 22.07
CA GLY A 145 -0.19 -2.04 21.87
C GLY A 145 0.21 -3.50 22.10
N ARG A 146 -0.76 -4.42 22.32
CA ARG A 146 -0.51 -5.85 22.53
C ARG A 146 -1.10 -6.67 21.38
N ILE A 147 -0.47 -7.80 21.06
CA ILE A 147 -1.03 -8.78 20.15
C ILE A 147 -2.04 -9.63 20.93
N VAL A 148 -3.31 -9.56 20.53
CA VAL A 148 -4.41 -10.31 21.15
C VAL A 148 -4.83 -11.53 20.34
N PHE A 149 -4.47 -11.57 19.06
CA PHE A 149 -4.72 -12.72 18.18
C PHE A 149 -3.65 -12.79 17.08
N ASP A 150 -3.18 -13.99 16.76
CA ASP A 150 -2.18 -14.24 15.74
C ASP A 150 -2.46 -15.58 15.07
N VAL A 151 -2.73 -15.56 13.78
CA VAL A 151 -3.15 -16.74 13.01
C VAL A 151 -2.53 -16.75 11.62
N ARG A 152 -2.24 -17.94 11.09
CA ARG A 152 -1.61 -18.14 9.77
C ARG A 152 -2.04 -19.43 9.10
N GLY A 153 -1.73 -19.53 7.81
CA GLY A 153 -1.95 -20.77 7.04
C GLY A 153 -3.42 -21.15 6.90
N GLU A 154 -3.75 -22.42 7.06
CA GLU A 154 -5.11 -22.94 6.89
C GLU A 154 -6.10 -22.39 7.91
N GLU A 155 -5.66 -22.14 9.13
CA GLU A 155 -6.51 -21.55 10.17
C GLU A 155 -6.99 -20.14 9.74
N LYS A 156 -6.08 -19.33 9.17
CA LYS A 156 -6.46 -18.01 8.64
C LYS A 156 -7.46 -18.11 7.48
N LYS A 157 -7.30 -19.08 6.59
CA LYS A 157 -8.19 -19.25 5.43
C LYS A 157 -9.64 -19.56 5.81
N ASN A 158 -9.84 -20.21 6.96
CA ASN A 158 -11.15 -20.60 7.47
C ASN A 158 -11.83 -19.52 8.32
N LEU A 159 -11.14 -18.39 8.61
CA LEU A 159 -11.68 -17.31 9.42
C LEU A 159 -12.86 -16.61 8.75
N LYS A 160 -13.83 -16.24 9.59
CA LYS A 160 -14.95 -15.36 9.23
C LYS A 160 -14.87 -14.05 10.01
N VAL A 161 -15.60 -13.04 9.55
CA VAL A 161 -15.65 -11.73 10.22
C VAL A 161 -16.18 -11.87 11.64
N GLU A 162 -17.17 -12.76 11.83
CA GLU A 162 -17.79 -13.06 13.14
C GLU A 162 -16.76 -13.57 14.16
N ASP A 163 -15.78 -14.39 13.70
CA ASP A 163 -14.71 -14.92 14.55
C ASP A 163 -13.80 -13.78 15.05
N LEU A 164 -13.48 -12.83 14.18
CA LEU A 164 -12.68 -11.65 14.56
C LEU A 164 -13.45 -10.74 15.54
N LEU A 165 -14.74 -10.51 15.29
CA LEU A 165 -15.58 -9.71 16.19
C LEU A 165 -15.66 -10.34 17.58
N ALA A 166 -15.84 -11.66 17.68
CA ALA A 166 -15.84 -12.36 18.95
C ALA A 166 -14.51 -12.21 19.70
N LYS A 167 -13.36 -12.27 18.99
CA LYS A 167 -12.04 -12.04 19.60
C LYS A 167 -11.87 -10.62 20.10
N PHE A 168 -12.37 -9.62 19.39
CA PHE A 168 -12.34 -8.22 19.84
C PHE A 168 -13.15 -8.00 21.11
N SER A 169 -14.37 -8.55 21.17
CA SER A 169 -15.25 -8.43 22.36
C SER A 169 -14.60 -9.06 23.58
N ILE A 170 -14.07 -10.29 23.47
CA ILE A 170 -13.39 -10.96 24.58
C ILE A 170 -12.15 -10.17 25.05
N ALA A 171 -11.35 -9.66 24.12
CA ALA A 171 -10.16 -8.89 24.46
C ALA A 171 -10.52 -7.57 25.15
N GLY A 172 -11.59 -6.89 24.72
CA GLY A 172 -12.10 -5.66 25.36
C GLY A 172 -12.58 -5.91 26.79
N GLU A 173 -13.40 -6.96 27.01
CA GLU A 173 -13.90 -7.31 28.35
C GLU A 173 -12.76 -7.67 29.34
N VAL A 174 -11.72 -8.37 28.87
CA VAL A 174 -10.55 -8.71 29.70
C VAL A 174 -9.80 -7.44 30.11
N ASN A 175 -9.71 -6.48 29.19
CA ASN A 175 -8.99 -5.24 29.45
C ASN A 175 -9.75 -4.33 30.42
N ASP A 176 -11.07 -4.18 30.27
CA ASP A 176 -11.91 -3.41 31.18
C ASP A 176 -11.86 -3.98 32.61
N ARG A 177 -11.82 -5.32 32.76
CA ARG A 177 -11.63 -5.95 34.08
C ARG A 177 -10.26 -5.69 34.70
N MET A 178 -9.20 -5.55 33.90
CA MET A 178 -7.87 -5.23 34.40
C MET A 178 -7.72 -3.75 34.84
N ILE A 179 -8.54 -2.86 34.28
CA ILE A 179 -8.54 -1.43 34.60
C ILE A 179 -9.38 -1.13 35.86
N LEU A 180 -10.44 -1.91 36.06
CA LEU A 180 -11.42 -1.73 37.13
C LEU A 180 -11.13 -2.55 38.40
N GLY A 181 -10.16 -3.44 38.39
CA GLY A 181 -9.70 -4.25 39.52
C GLY A 181 -8.40 -3.76 40.10
#